data_baaa9fc3a8790ab684646c044d239684
#
_entry.id   baaa9fc3a8790ab684646c044d239684
#
_cell.length_a   1.000
_cell.length_b   1.000
_cell.length_c   1.000
_cell.angle_alpha   90.00
_cell.angle_beta   90.00
_cell.angle_gamma   90.00
#
_symmetry.space_group_name_H-M   'P 1'
#
loop_
_entity.id
_entity.type
_entity.pdbx_description
1 polymer ?
#
loop_
_entity_poly.entity_id
_entity_poly.type
_entity_poly.pdbx_seq_one_letter_code
_entity_poly.pdbx_strand_id
1 'polypeptide(L)'
;MCWRESRLYTSHFLELLEKLHVSLEEIEFMCNGYTDNVEKQLMKELKHAFEDQNIHELNFILQHCRNEYTIDKNVLHNHLASLTEILLARLEHKNIDLKENELYKYLVKTETWTRYELVMFNNSMFYFDAEALKQILPKAINKLAYYKEINPYANEGFRLLINAIIAFISKNEIHQALIYIRILEKHPLNEDQAYEALLQKFLIGVKLILIDDSKGDEVVKDCIQTMQFLNMEKMAIMSTGLIEHILENKQKNQLQ
;
A
#
# COMPACT_ATOMS: atom_id res chain seq x y z
N MET A 1 9.34 -4.60 47.99
CA MET A 1 8.70 -3.30 47.71
C MET A 1 7.45 -3.58 46.91
N CYS A 2 6.25 -3.48 47.52
CA CYS A 2 4.98 -3.71 46.84
C CYS A 2 4.68 -2.52 45.90
N TRP A 3 4.70 -2.75 44.61
CA TRP A 3 4.12 -1.84 43.66
C TRP A 3 2.60 -1.85 43.86
N ARG A 4 2.03 -0.79 44.41
CA ARG A 4 0.58 -0.57 44.36
C ARG A 4 0.24 -0.42 42.90
N GLU A 5 -0.60 -1.30 42.38
CA GLU A 5 -1.25 -1.16 41.06
C GLU A 5 -2.14 0.08 41.10
N SER A 6 -1.57 1.23 40.72
CA SER A 6 -2.35 2.42 40.49
C SER A 6 -2.94 2.27 39.06
N ARG A 7 -4.22 1.98 38.96
CA ARG A 7 -4.95 2.04 37.69
C ARG A 7 -4.93 3.49 37.22
N LEU A 8 -4.09 3.79 36.23
CA LEU A 8 -4.14 5.07 35.54
C LEU A 8 -5.40 5.06 34.65
N TYR A 9 -6.33 5.96 34.89
CA TYR A 9 -7.46 6.14 33.97
C TYR A 9 -6.91 6.70 32.66
N THR A 10 -7.45 6.26 31.52
CA THR A 10 -7.01 6.67 30.18
C THR A 10 -6.96 8.20 30.01
N SER A 11 -7.92 8.92 30.62
CA SER A 11 -7.93 10.39 30.64
C SER A 11 -6.69 10.98 31.31
N HIS A 12 -6.31 10.47 32.49
CA HIS A 12 -5.12 10.94 33.20
C HIS A 12 -3.82 10.60 32.45
N PHE A 13 -3.81 9.46 31.74
CA PHE A 13 -2.67 9.11 30.89
C PHE A 13 -2.50 10.10 29.73
N LEU A 14 -3.59 10.44 29.04
CA LEU A 14 -3.57 11.42 27.95
C LEU A 14 -3.18 12.83 28.46
N GLU A 15 -3.73 13.28 29.62
CA GLU A 15 -3.33 14.53 30.26
C GLU A 15 -1.83 14.57 30.64
N LEU A 16 -1.29 13.42 31.06
CA LEU A 16 0.14 13.31 31.38
C LEU A 16 0.99 13.47 30.12
N LEU A 17 0.61 12.82 29.02
CA LEU A 17 1.30 12.96 27.74
C LEU A 17 1.29 14.41 27.24
N GLU A 18 0.13 15.06 27.35
CA GLU A 18 0.00 16.47 26.98
C GLU A 18 0.92 17.38 27.79
N LYS A 19 0.96 17.20 29.13
CA LYS A 19 1.84 17.97 30.02
C LYS A 19 3.32 17.73 29.77
N LEU A 20 3.68 16.51 29.35
CA LEU A 20 5.07 16.15 29.05
C LEU A 20 5.44 16.48 27.61
N HIS A 21 4.49 16.91 26.77
CA HIS A 21 4.67 17.12 25.33
C HIS A 21 5.19 15.87 24.60
N VAL A 22 4.75 14.69 25.04
CA VAL A 22 5.13 13.39 24.46
C VAL A 22 3.96 12.79 23.71
N SER A 23 4.19 12.32 22.48
CA SER A 23 3.16 11.68 21.66
C SER A 23 2.96 10.20 22.07
N LEU A 24 1.80 9.65 21.70
CA LEU A 24 1.55 8.21 21.87
C LEU A 24 2.55 7.35 21.07
N GLU A 25 2.98 7.83 19.91
CA GLU A 25 3.97 7.14 19.07
C GLU A 25 5.35 7.09 19.72
N GLU A 26 5.75 8.18 20.41
CA GLU A 26 6.99 8.20 21.18
C GLU A 26 6.94 7.23 22.36
N ILE A 27 5.81 7.16 23.07
CA ILE A 27 5.64 6.18 24.16
C ILE A 27 5.67 4.76 23.61
N GLU A 28 4.98 4.47 22.51
CA GLU A 28 5.03 3.15 21.86
C GLU A 28 6.47 2.76 21.53
N PHE A 29 7.22 3.69 20.90
CA PHE A 29 8.62 3.48 20.54
C PHE A 29 9.52 3.22 21.76
N MET A 30 9.33 3.98 22.84
CA MET A 30 10.04 3.79 24.10
C MET A 30 9.70 2.43 24.76
N CYS A 31 8.41 2.06 24.80
CA CYS A 31 7.96 0.79 25.34
C CYS A 31 8.50 -0.42 24.56
N ASN A 32 8.72 -0.26 23.26
CA ASN A 32 9.34 -1.27 22.40
C ASN A 32 10.89 -1.22 22.44
N GLY A 33 11.49 -0.60 23.45
CA GLY A 33 12.95 -0.51 23.59
C GLY A 33 13.63 0.32 22.50
N TYR A 34 12.98 1.40 22.05
CA TYR A 34 13.43 2.29 20.96
C TYR A 34 13.55 1.59 19.61
N THR A 35 12.69 0.60 19.38
CA THR A 35 12.56 -0.08 18.08
C THR A 35 11.14 0.03 17.57
N ASP A 36 10.96 -0.23 16.28
CA ASP A 36 9.61 -0.38 15.72
C ASP A 36 8.88 -1.56 16.39
N ASN A 37 7.56 -1.50 16.44
CA ASN A 37 6.77 -2.65 16.87
C ASN A 37 6.91 -3.83 15.88
N VAL A 38 6.55 -5.03 16.33
CA VAL A 38 6.71 -6.28 15.58
C VAL A 38 6.07 -6.20 14.18
N GLU A 39 4.88 -5.60 14.07
CA GLU A 39 4.20 -5.42 12.79
C GLU A 39 5.04 -4.59 11.82
N LYS A 40 5.51 -3.42 12.24
CA LYS A 40 6.33 -2.53 11.40
C LYS A 40 7.66 -3.19 11.01
N GLN A 41 8.28 -3.94 11.92
CA GLN A 41 9.52 -4.66 11.64
C GLN A 41 9.30 -5.73 10.58
N LEU A 42 8.34 -6.64 10.78
CA LEU A 42 8.03 -7.71 9.83
C LEU A 42 7.60 -7.17 8.46
N MET A 43 6.83 -6.08 8.43
CA MET A 43 6.45 -5.44 7.17
C MET A 43 7.66 -4.83 6.43
N LYS A 44 8.65 -4.28 7.15
CA LYS A 44 9.90 -3.82 6.54
C LYS A 44 10.73 -4.97 5.99
N GLU A 45 10.88 -6.04 6.75
CA GLU A 45 11.60 -7.25 6.33
C GLU A 45 10.95 -7.87 5.09
N LEU A 46 9.62 -8.04 5.09
CA LEU A 46 8.86 -8.52 3.93
C LEU A 46 9.09 -7.66 2.69
N LYS A 47 9.04 -6.33 2.86
CA LYS A 47 9.28 -5.40 1.76
C LYS A 47 10.68 -5.56 1.19
N HIS A 48 11.71 -5.56 2.03
CA HIS A 48 13.11 -5.72 1.60
C HIS A 48 13.32 -7.07 0.92
N ALA A 49 12.88 -8.16 1.54
CA ALA A 49 13.02 -9.49 0.97
C ALA A 49 12.32 -9.62 -0.40
N PHE A 50 11.17 -8.97 -0.57
CA PHE A 50 10.45 -8.97 -1.84
C PHE A 50 11.13 -8.10 -2.90
N GLU A 51 11.57 -6.88 -2.56
CA GLU A 51 12.30 -5.98 -3.47
C GLU A 51 13.61 -6.62 -3.96
N ASP A 52 14.31 -7.33 -3.08
CA ASP A 52 15.57 -8.03 -3.38
C ASP A 52 15.34 -9.41 -4.02
N GLN A 53 14.07 -9.80 -4.26
CA GLN A 53 13.67 -11.11 -4.81
C GLN A 53 14.25 -12.28 -3.99
N ASN A 54 14.44 -12.10 -2.69
CA ASN A 54 15.03 -13.07 -1.80
C ASN A 54 14.00 -14.11 -1.33
N ILE A 55 13.79 -15.16 -2.15
CA ILE A 55 12.85 -16.25 -1.87
C ILE A 55 13.19 -16.97 -0.55
N HIS A 56 14.48 -17.11 -0.22
CA HIS A 56 14.90 -17.77 1.01
C HIS A 56 14.44 -16.99 2.25
N GLU A 57 14.64 -15.67 2.26
CA GLU A 57 14.23 -14.80 3.36
C GLU A 57 12.69 -14.77 3.49
N LEU A 58 11.97 -14.68 2.38
CA LEU A 58 10.50 -14.75 2.41
C LEU A 58 10.01 -16.09 2.99
N ASN A 59 10.63 -17.21 2.66
CA ASN A 59 10.28 -18.50 3.26
C ASN A 59 10.60 -18.54 4.76
N PHE A 60 11.69 -17.92 5.19
CA PHE A 60 12.03 -17.80 6.61
C PHE A 60 10.96 -17.00 7.36
N ILE A 61 10.58 -15.83 6.84
CA ILE A 61 9.52 -14.98 7.41
C ILE A 61 8.19 -15.74 7.46
N LEU A 62 7.84 -16.47 6.39
CA LEU A 62 6.62 -17.29 6.35
C LEU A 62 6.59 -18.32 7.48
N GLN A 63 7.68 -19.07 7.66
CA GLN A 63 7.76 -20.08 8.71
C GLN A 63 7.74 -19.44 10.11
N HIS A 64 8.43 -18.33 10.29
CA HIS A 64 8.39 -17.56 11.53
C HIS A 64 6.96 -17.15 11.88
N CYS A 65 6.25 -16.48 10.96
CA CYS A 65 4.87 -16.05 11.19
C CYS A 65 3.93 -17.23 11.48
N ARG A 66 4.07 -18.35 10.78
CA ARG A 66 3.27 -19.56 11.04
C ARG A 66 3.53 -20.14 12.43
N ASN A 67 4.80 -20.19 12.84
CA ASN A 67 5.18 -20.69 14.18
C ASN A 67 4.61 -19.78 15.27
N GLU A 68 4.80 -18.46 15.17
CA GLU A 68 4.25 -17.50 16.15
C GLU A 68 2.72 -17.61 16.23
N TYR A 69 2.04 -17.74 15.09
CA TYR A 69 0.59 -17.94 15.08
C TYR A 69 0.16 -19.24 15.80
N THR A 70 0.97 -20.31 15.75
CA THR A 70 0.65 -21.53 16.49
C THR A 70 0.75 -21.35 18.00
N ILE A 71 1.63 -20.45 18.45
CA ILE A 71 1.92 -20.17 19.86
C ILE A 71 0.90 -19.19 20.45
N ASP A 72 0.74 -18.02 19.83
CA ASP A 72 0.00 -16.90 20.41
C ASP A 72 -1.42 -16.72 19.85
N LYS A 73 -1.74 -17.40 18.73
CA LYS A 73 -2.99 -17.23 17.98
C LYS A 73 -3.26 -15.79 17.54
N ASN A 74 -2.22 -14.96 17.48
CA ASN A 74 -2.34 -13.59 17.03
C ASN A 74 -2.64 -13.55 15.52
N VAL A 75 -3.79 -12.99 15.17
CA VAL A 75 -4.27 -12.88 13.78
C VAL A 75 -3.29 -12.13 12.89
N LEU A 76 -2.51 -11.19 13.44
CA LEU A 76 -1.45 -10.50 12.71
C LEU A 76 -0.48 -11.48 12.05
N HIS A 77 0.04 -12.47 12.80
CA HIS A 77 0.99 -13.46 12.27
C HIS A 77 0.36 -14.31 11.16
N ASN A 78 -0.91 -14.68 11.28
CA ASN A 78 -1.63 -15.39 10.23
C ASN A 78 -1.78 -14.55 8.94
N HIS A 79 -2.10 -13.27 9.07
CA HIS A 79 -2.24 -12.37 7.93
C HIS A 79 -0.89 -12.07 7.28
N LEU A 80 0.19 -11.90 8.05
CA LEU A 80 1.53 -11.73 7.51
C LEU A 80 2.02 -12.99 6.80
N ALA A 81 1.75 -14.19 7.34
CA ALA A 81 2.03 -15.45 6.65
C ALA A 81 1.28 -15.52 5.32
N SER A 82 -0.02 -15.19 5.32
CA SER A 82 -0.86 -15.17 4.11
C SER A 82 -0.39 -14.14 3.07
N LEU A 83 0.07 -12.96 3.51
CA LEU A 83 0.69 -11.96 2.63
C LEU A 83 1.99 -12.50 2.02
N THR A 84 2.84 -13.13 2.84
CA THR A 84 4.11 -13.71 2.39
C THR A 84 3.89 -14.82 1.36
N GLU A 85 2.86 -15.66 1.52
CA GLU A 85 2.46 -16.67 0.52
C GLU A 85 2.12 -16.04 -0.83
N ILE A 86 1.37 -14.93 -0.81
CA ILE A 86 1.03 -14.17 -2.01
C ILE A 86 2.32 -13.64 -2.68
N LEU A 87 3.24 -13.05 -1.92
CA LEU A 87 4.49 -12.50 -2.44
C LEU A 87 5.40 -13.59 -3.02
N LEU A 88 5.52 -14.73 -2.35
CA LEU A 88 6.25 -15.91 -2.84
C LEU A 88 5.66 -16.43 -4.15
N ALA A 89 4.34 -16.62 -4.19
CA ALA A 89 3.67 -17.11 -5.40
C ALA A 89 3.96 -16.22 -6.62
N ARG A 90 4.05 -14.91 -6.41
CA ARG A 90 4.43 -13.97 -7.47
C ARG A 90 5.87 -14.18 -7.94
N LEU A 91 6.84 -14.20 -7.03
CA LEU A 91 8.25 -14.35 -7.41
C LEU A 91 8.51 -15.70 -8.08
N GLU A 92 7.79 -16.74 -7.67
CA GLU A 92 7.90 -18.07 -8.23
C GLU A 92 7.00 -18.30 -9.46
N HIS A 93 6.26 -17.27 -9.90
CA HIS A 93 5.27 -17.37 -11.00
C HIS A 93 4.23 -18.49 -10.80
N LYS A 94 3.87 -18.77 -9.54
CA LYS A 94 2.87 -19.78 -9.17
C LYS A 94 1.48 -19.15 -9.07
N ASN A 95 0.48 -19.91 -9.48
CA ASN A 95 -0.91 -19.56 -9.22
C ASN A 95 -1.27 -19.88 -7.77
N ILE A 96 -1.90 -18.92 -7.09
CA ILE A 96 -2.47 -19.10 -5.76
C ILE A 96 -3.98 -18.91 -5.83
N ASP A 97 -4.73 -19.77 -5.17
CA ASP A 97 -6.17 -19.55 -4.99
C ASP A 97 -6.37 -18.53 -3.87
N LEU A 98 -6.55 -17.29 -4.26
CA LEU A 98 -6.76 -16.18 -3.32
C LEU A 98 -8.00 -16.38 -2.45
N LYS A 99 -9.02 -17.11 -2.94
CA LYS A 99 -10.24 -17.34 -2.16
C LYS A 99 -9.98 -18.21 -0.93
N GLU A 100 -8.92 -19.01 -0.96
CA GLU A 100 -8.47 -19.81 0.19
C GLU A 100 -7.47 -19.07 1.08
N ASN A 101 -6.93 -17.94 0.65
CA ASN A 101 -5.99 -17.14 1.43
C ASN A 101 -6.70 -16.41 2.59
N GLU A 102 -6.19 -16.53 3.81
CA GLU A 102 -6.84 -16.01 5.02
C GLU A 102 -6.88 -14.47 5.05
N LEU A 103 -5.83 -13.80 4.56
CA LEU A 103 -5.83 -12.33 4.45
C LEU A 103 -6.90 -11.85 3.46
N TYR A 104 -7.03 -12.51 2.31
CA TYR A 104 -8.08 -12.18 1.35
C TYR A 104 -9.48 -12.36 1.94
N LYS A 105 -9.75 -13.51 2.56
CA LYS A 105 -11.03 -13.78 3.24
C LYS A 105 -11.35 -12.72 4.29
N TYR A 106 -10.35 -12.33 5.06
CA TYR A 106 -10.47 -11.29 6.09
C TYR A 106 -10.86 -9.94 5.47
N LEU A 107 -10.09 -9.44 4.49
CA LEU A 107 -10.31 -8.13 3.87
C LEU A 107 -11.68 -8.04 3.16
N VAL A 108 -12.12 -9.11 2.52
CA VAL A 108 -13.45 -9.15 1.88
C VAL A 108 -14.58 -9.06 2.90
N LYS A 109 -14.46 -9.76 4.05
CA LYS A 109 -15.48 -9.79 5.09
C LYS A 109 -15.54 -8.52 5.94
N THR A 110 -14.39 -7.86 6.14
CA THR A 110 -14.30 -6.75 7.06
C THR A 110 -15.06 -5.52 6.53
N GLU A 111 -16.01 -5.03 7.30
CA GLU A 111 -16.79 -3.84 6.96
C GLU A 111 -16.18 -2.57 7.56
N THR A 112 -15.66 -2.67 8.80
CA THR A 112 -15.05 -1.56 9.50
C THR A 112 -13.53 -1.62 9.37
N TRP A 113 -12.99 -0.73 8.56
CA TRP A 113 -11.56 -0.67 8.27
C TRP A 113 -10.84 0.28 9.24
N THR A 114 -9.68 -0.14 9.69
CA THR A 114 -8.71 0.65 10.41
C THR A 114 -7.46 0.85 9.54
N ARG A 115 -6.41 1.46 10.10
CA ARG A 115 -5.11 1.54 9.43
C ARG A 115 -4.56 0.15 9.07
N TYR A 116 -4.81 -0.84 9.91
CA TYR A 116 -4.34 -2.20 9.70
C TYR A 116 -4.84 -2.78 8.37
N GLU A 117 -6.15 -2.73 8.11
CA GLU A 117 -6.73 -3.23 6.86
C GLU A 117 -6.22 -2.45 5.65
N LEU A 118 -6.04 -1.13 5.79
CA LEU A 118 -5.49 -0.30 4.71
C LEU A 118 -4.07 -0.72 4.34
N VAL A 119 -3.20 -0.95 5.33
CA VAL A 119 -1.82 -1.39 5.11
C VAL A 119 -1.79 -2.78 4.48
N MET A 120 -2.55 -3.75 5.01
CA MET A 120 -2.60 -5.11 4.48
C MET A 120 -3.15 -5.14 3.05
N PHE A 121 -4.21 -4.41 2.77
CA PHE A 121 -4.78 -4.30 1.44
C PHE A 121 -3.82 -3.64 0.44
N ASN A 122 -3.20 -2.53 0.83
CA ASN A 122 -2.26 -1.82 -0.04
C ASN A 122 -1.07 -2.70 -0.48
N ASN A 123 -0.63 -3.62 0.36
CA ASN A 123 0.47 -4.54 0.05
C ASN A 123 0.04 -5.82 -0.68
N SER A 124 -1.26 -6.14 -0.70
CA SER A 124 -1.78 -7.36 -1.35
C SER A 124 -2.63 -7.10 -2.60
N MET A 125 -3.11 -5.89 -2.85
CA MET A 125 -4.11 -5.58 -3.87
C MET A 125 -3.72 -5.95 -5.31
N PHE A 126 -2.43 -5.95 -5.63
CA PHE A 126 -1.96 -6.30 -6.97
C PHE A 126 -2.27 -7.74 -7.38
N TYR A 127 -2.52 -8.60 -6.39
CA TYR A 127 -2.82 -10.03 -6.58
C TYR A 127 -4.31 -10.31 -6.67
N PHE A 128 -5.14 -9.39 -6.24
CA PHE A 128 -6.59 -9.53 -6.31
C PHE A 128 -7.06 -9.42 -7.75
N ASP A 129 -8.08 -10.19 -8.11
CA ASP A 129 -8.73 -10.01 -9.40
C ASP A 129 -9.46 -8.67 -9.48
N ALA A 130 -9.85 -8.28 -10.68
CA ALA A 130 -10.50 -6.99 -10.91
C ALA A 130 -11.83 -6.86 -10.14
N GLU A 131 -12.58 -7.94 -10.00
CA GLU A 131 -13.88 -7.94 -9.31
C GLU A 131 -13.68 -7.75 -7.79
N ALA A 132 -12.70 -8.41 -7.20
CA ALA A 132 -12.35 -8.20 -5.79
C ALA A 132 -11.88 -6.77 -5.54
N LEU A 133 -11.05 -6.21 -6.42
CA LEU A 133 -10.63 -4.81 -6.33
C LEU A 133 -11.82 -3.85 -6.39
N LYS A 134 -12.77 -4.05 -7.32
CA LYS A 134 -13.99 -3.23 -7.45
C LYS A 134 -14.86 -3.29 -6.19
N GLN A 135 -14.87 -4.42 -5.48
CA GLN A 135 -15.65 -4.58 -4.24
C GLN A 135 -14.95 -3.98 -3.02
N ILE A 136 -13.64 -4.15 -2.89
CA ILE A 136 -12.88 -3.82 -1.69
C ILE A 136 -12.44 -2.34 -1.69
N LEU A 137 -11.97 -1.84 -2.82
CA LEU A 137 -11.37 -0.50 -2.91
C LEU A 137 -12.31 0.64 -2.49
N PRO A 138 -13.63 0.64 -2.79
CA PRO A 138 -14.53 1.66 -2.28
C PRO A 138 -14.61 1.73 -0.75
N LYS A 139 -14.52 0.58 -0.07
CA LYS A 139 -14.50 0.52 1.41
C LYS A 139 -13.23 1.21 1.94
N ALA A 140 -12.08 0.90 1.35
CA ALA A 140 -10.80 1.51 1.70
C ALA A 140 -10.81 3.03 1.49
N ILE A 141 -11.30 3.51 0.34
CA ILE A 141 -11.36 4.95 0.01
C ILE A 141 -12.30 5.71 0.94
N ASN A 142 -13.49 5.16 1.23
CA ASN A 142 -14.43 5.77 2.17
C ASN A 142 -13.79 5.92 3.56
N LYS A 143 -13.00 4.95 3.99
CA LYS A 143 -12.31 5.02 5.27
C LYS A 143 -11.19 6.06 5.27
N LEU A 144 -10.45 6.17 4.17
CA LEU A 144 -9.42 7.20 4.03
C LEU A 144 -9.99 8.62 4.09
N ALA A 145 -11.20 8.84 3.56
CA ALA A 145 -11.89 10.13 3.70
C ALA A 145 -12.13 10.50 5.17
N TYR A 146 -12.42 9.52 6.02
CA TYR A 146 -12.55 9.71 7.47
C TYR A 146 -11.21 10.06 8.14
N TYR A 147 -10.11 9.43 7.71
CA TYR A 147 -8.77 9.69 8.27
C TYR A 147 -8.08 10.92 7.69
N LYS A 148 -8.67 11.59 6.70
CA LYS A 148 -8.07 12.77 6.05
C LYS A 148 -7.73 13.90 7.04
N GLU A 149 -8.47 13.99 8.13
CA GLU A 149 -8.26 14.99 9.20
C GLU A 149 -7.23 14.53 10.25
N ILE A 150 -6.86 13.24 10.24
CA ILE A 150 -5.88 12.67 11.15
C ILE A 150 -4.55 12.57 10.39
N ASN A 151 -3.70 13.54 10.61
CA ASN A 151 -2.55 13.88 9.78
C ASN A 151 -1.49 12.81 9.52
N PRO A 152 -1.21 11.70 10.11
CA PRO A 152 -0.22 10.75 9.58
C PRO A 152 -0.72 9.94 8.38
N TYR A 153 -2.02 9.97 8.07
CA TYR A 153 -2.64 9.05 7.10
C TYR A 153 -2.97 9.67 5.74
N ALA A 154 -2.73 10.97 5.56
CA ALA A 154 -3.00 11.65 4.29
C ALA A 154 -2.22 11.01 3.12
N ASN A 155 -0.98 10.62 3.35
CA ASN A 155 -0.14 9.99 2.32
C ASN A 155 -0.51 8.52 2.05
N GLU A 156 -1.10 7.80 3.02
CA GLU A 156 -1.56 6.42 2.79
C GLU A 156 -2.71 6.37 1.79
N GLY A 157 -3.63 7.34 1.85
CA GLY A 157 -4.70 7.46 0.88
C GLY A 157 -4.23 7.73 -0.54
N PHE A 158 -3.26 8.61 -0.67
CA PHE A 158 -2.64 8.91 -1.95
C PHE A 158 -1.94 7.67 -2.54
N ARG A 159 -1.14 6.96 -1.74
CA ARG A 159 -0.46 5.73 -2.15
C ARG A 159 -1.44 4.63 -2.54
N LEU A 160 -2.53 4.47 -1.78
CA LEU A 160 -3.57 3.50 -2.10
C LEU A 160 -4.19 3.80 -3.48
N LEU A 161 -4.51 5.06 -3.78
CA LEU A 161 -5.05 5.46 -5.08
C LEU A 161 -4.08 5.16 -6.22
N ILE A 162 -2.79 5.50 -6.07
CA ILE A 162 -1.76 5.20 -7.07
C ILE A 162 -1.68 3.69 -7.32
N ASN A 163 -1.55 2.89 -6.27
CA ASN A 163 -1.43 1.45 -6.38
C ASN A 163 -2.68 0.83 -7.02
N ALA A 164 -3.87 1.32 -6.68
CA ALA A 164 -5.12 0.87 -7.28
C ALA A 164 -5.19 1.20 -8.79
N ILE A 165 -4.77 2.39 -9.19
CA ILE A 165 -4.71 2.80 -10.60
C ILE A 165 -3.77 1.86 -11.37
N ILE A 166 -2.57 1.62 -10.86
CA ILE A 166 -1.58 0.72 -11.46
C ILE A 166 -2.13 -0.71 -11.54
N ALA A 167 -2.78 -1.19 -10.48
CA ALA A 167 -3.38 -2.53 -10.44
C ALA A 167 -4.51 -2.69 -11.48
N PHE A 168 -5.35 -1.68 -11.69
CA PHE A 168 -6.37 -1.72 -12.74
C PHE A 168 -5.77 -1.66 -14.15
N ILE A 169 -4.75 -0.83 -14.37
CA ILE A 169 -4.04 -0.76 -15.66
C ILE A 169 -3.42 -2.12 -15.98
N SER A 170 -2.72 -2.74 -15.01
CA SER A 170 -2.07 -4.05 -15.21
C SER A 170 -3.06 -5.19 -15.51
N LYS A 171 -4.33 -5.03 -15.13
CA LYS A 171 -5.43 -5.96 -15.42
C LYS A 171 -6.26 -5.58 -16.65
N ASN A 172 -5.82 -4.58 -17.41
CA ASN A 172 -6.52 -4.01 -18.56
C ASN A 172 -7.94 -3.46 -18.24
N GLU A 173 -8.17 -3.09 -16.98
CA GLU A 173 -9.42 -2.47 -16.50
C GLU A 173 -9.37 -0.94 -16.65
N ILE A 174 -9.20 -0.48 -17.88
CA ILE A 174 -8.91 0.92 -18.21
C ILE A 174 -10.01 1.88 -17.70
N HIS A 175 -11.27 1.47 -17.81
CA HIS A 175 -12.38 2.28 -17.32
C HIS A 175 -12.27 2.57 -15.82
N GLN A 176 -11.92 1.55 -15.02
CA GLN A 176 -11.73 1.70 -13.58
C GLN A 176 -10.51 2.58 -13.28
N ALA A 177 -9.40 2.35 -13.97
CA ALA A 177 -8.21 3.19 -13.83
C ALA A 177 -8.53 4.68 -14.06
N LEU A 178 -9.28 5.00 -15.12
CA LEU A 178 -9.69 6.38 -15.43
C LEU A 178 -10.58 7.00 -14.35
N ILE A 179 -11.46 6.23 -13.70
CA ILE A 179 -12.27 6.72 -12.58
C ILE A 179 -11.35 7.14 -11.43
N TYR A 180 -10.40 6.28 -11.03
CA TYR A 180 -9.51 6.56 -9.91
C TYR A 180 -8.46 7.63 -10.20
N ILE A 181 -8.00 7.77 -11.45
CA ILE A 181 -7.14 8.90 -11.85
C ILE A 181 -7.90 10.22 -11.68
N ARG A 182 -9.19 10.29 -12.05
CA ARG A 182 -10.01 11.51 -11.84
C ARG A 182 -10.20 11.85 -10.35
N ILE A 183 -10.23 10.86 -9.48
CA ILE A 183 -10.25 11.07 -8.02
C ILE A 183 -8.89 11.61 -7.56
N LEU A 184 -7.80 11.03 -8.07
CA LEU A 184 -6.44 11.46 -7.76
C LEU A 184 -6.16 12.89 -8.23
N GLU A 185 -6.63 13.28 -9.41
CA GLU A 185 -6.50 14.66 -9.95
C GLU A 185 -7.11 15.72 -9.02
N LYS A 186 -8.16 15.36 -8.30
CA LYS A 186 -8.85 16.26 -7.36
C LYS A 186 -8.25 16.24 -5.97
N HIS A 187 -7.27 15.37 -5.73
CA HIS A 187 -6.61 15.28 -4.43
C HIS A 187 -5.71 16.51 -4.23
N PRO A 188 -6.00 17.36 -3.22
CA PRO A 188 -5.18 18.54 -3.00
C PRO A 188 -3.81 18.12 -2.46
N LEU A 189 -2.77 18.74 -2.96
CA LEU A 189 -1.39 18.55 -2.53
C LEU A 189 -0.82 19.90 -2.07
N ASN A 190 0.00 19.88 -1.04
CA ASN A 190 0.75 21.02 -0.55
C ASN A 190 2.12 21.11 -1.25
N GLU A 191 2.80 22.24 -1.13
CA GLU A 191 4.11 22.46 -1.77
C GLU A 191 5.22 21.53 -1.25
N ASP A 192 5.10 21.05 -0.02
CA ASP A 192 6.01 20.08 0.60
C ASP A 192 5.84 18.64 0.09
N GLN A 193 4.76 18.35 -0.66
CA GLN A 193 4.43 17.05 -1.24
C GLN A 193 4.91 16.92 -2.70
N ALA A 194 6.15 17.32 -2.98
CA ALA A 194 6.70 17.32 -4.34
C ALA A 194 6.74 15.91 -4.97
N TYR A 195 6.98 14.87 -4.16
CA TYR A 195 6.97 13.48 -4.61
C TYR A 195 5.57 13.06 -5.08
N GLU A 196 4.57 13.34 -4.28
CA GLU A 196 3.17 13.06 -4.59
C GLU A 196 2.70 13.85 -5.82
N ALA A 197 3.11 15.11 -5.93
CA ALA A 197 2.79 15.96 -7.07
C ALA A 197 3.38 15.42 -8.38
N LEU A 198 4.62 14.93 -8.35
CA LEU A 198 5.26 14.31 -9.51
C LEU A 198 4.52 13.05 -9.96
N LEU A 199 4.12 12.17 -9.02
CA LEU A 199 3.36 10.97 -9.32
C LEU A 199 1.94 11.28 -9.81
N GLN A 200 1.28 12.26 -9.22
CA GLN A 200 -0.03 12.73 -9.70
C GLN A 200 0.07 13.23 -11.14
N LYS A 201 1.07 14.06 -11.44
CA LYS A 201 1.32 14.59 -12.78
C LYS A 201 1.59 13.47 -13.79
N PHE A 202 2.41 12.49 -13.40
CA PHE A 202 2.69 11.31 -14.22
C PHE A 202 1.40 10.54 -14.56
N LEU A 203 0.53 10.26 -13.56
CA LEU A 203 -0.72 9.54 -13.79
C LEU A 203 -1.76 10.37 -14.57
N ILE A 204 -1.71 11.69 -14.49
CA ILE A 204 -2.47 12.56 -15.41
C ILE A 204 -1.98 12.38 -16.85
N GLY A 205 -0.67 12.32 -17.08
CA GLY A 205 -0.10 12.00 -18.39
C GLY A 205 -0.53 10.62 -18.88
N VAL A 206 -0.50 9.61 -18.01
CA VAL A 206 -1.02 8.26 -18.30
C VAL A 206 -2.49 8.31 -18.73
N LYS A 207 -3.33 9.07 -18.03
CA LYS A 207 -4.74 9.27 -18.43
C LYS A 207 -4.85 9.80 -19.86
N LEU A 208 -4.06 10.81 -20.20
CA LEU A 208 -4.07 11.40 -21.54
C LEU A 208 -3.68 10.35 -22.59
N ILE A 209 -2.65 9.54 -22.35
CA ILE A 209 -2.29 8.41 -23.22
C ILE A 209 -3.47 7.43 -23.35
N LEU A 210 -4.13 7.07 -22.26
CA LEU A 210 -5.23 6.10 -22.27
C LEU A 210 -6.45 6.58 -23.07
N ILE A 211 -6.67 7.90 -23.20
CA ILE A 211 -7.75 8.51 -24.00
C ILE A 211 -7.28 9.03 -25.35
N ASP A 212 -6.10 8.64 -25.82
CA ASP A 212 -5.51 9.01 -27.12
C ASP A 212 -5.26 10.53 -27.30
N ASP A 213 -5.00 11.27 -26.21
CA ASP A 213 -4.58 12.67 -26.27
C ASP A 213 -3.05 12.74 -26.45
N SER A 214 -2.61 13.35 -27.55
CA SER A 214 -1.19 13.48 -27.93
C SER A 214 -0.31 14.21 -26.91
N LYS A 215 -0.88 14.99 -25.99
CA LYS A 215 -0.16 15.65 -24.90
C LYS A 215 0.33 14.67 -23.83
N GLY A 216 -0.23 13.47 -23.79
CA GLY A 216 0.10 12.47 -22.79
C GLY A 216 1.58 12.06 -22.83
N ASP A 217 2.11 11.85 -24.03
CA ASP A 217 3.50 11.42 -24.22
C ASP A 217 4.52 12.44 -23.70
N GLU A 218 4.29 13.72 -23.96
CA GLU A 218 5.15 14.81 -23.47
C GLU A 218 5.12 14.89 -21.95
N VAL A 219 3.92 14.89 -21.34
CA VAL A 219 3.78 14.96 -19.88
C VAL A 219 4.46 13.79 -19.18
N VAL A 220 4.28 12.57 -19.67
CA VAL A 220 4.90 11.37 -19.10
C VAL A 220 6.41 11.42 -19.23
N LYS A 221 6.93 11.81 -20.39
CA LYS A 221 8.37 11.95 -20.66
C LYS A 221 9.01 12.95 -19.69
N ASP A 222 8.41 14.11 -19.50
CA ASP A 222 8.90 15.14 -18.58
C ASP A 222 8.93 14.64 -17.13
N CYS A 223 7.91 13.89 -16.71
CA CYS A 223 7.88 13.31 -15.38
C CYS A 223 8.99 12.26 -15.19
N ILE A 224 9.19 11.36 -16.17
CA ILE A 224 10.25 10.34 -16.10
C ILE A 224 11.65 11.00 -16.08
N GLN A 225 11.86 12.03 -16.91
CA GLN A 225 13.12 12.79 -16.89
C GLN A 225 13.34 13.49 -15.55
N THR A 226 12.29 14.04 -14.94
CA THR A 226 12.36 14.63 -13.60
C THR A 226 12.71 13.58 -12.55
N MET A 227 12.13 12.36 -12.60
CA MET A 227 12.49 11.26 -11.72
C MET A 227 13.96 10.88 -11.85
N GLN A 228 14.49 10.81 -13.08
CA GLN A 228 15.90 10.52 -13.36
C GLN A 228 16.82 11.63 -12.80
N PHE A 229 16.46 12.89 -13.04
CA PHE A 229 17.19 14.05 -12.52
C PHE A 229 17.28 14.05 -10.99
N LEU A 230 16.23 13.59 -10.30
CA LEU A 230 16.15 13.46 -8.84
C LEU A 230 16.77 12.16 -8.32
N ASN A 231 17.45 11.37 -9.15
CA ASN A 231 18.02 10.04 -8.81
C ASN A 231 16.97 9.05 -8.26
N MET A 232 15.72 9.15 -8.73
CA MET A 232 14.63 8.24 -8.39
C MET A 232 14.57 7.07 -9.37
N GLU A 233 15.67 6.34 -9.54
CA GLU A 233 15.85 5.34 -10.62
C GLU A 233 14.79 4.24 -10.59
N LYS A 234 14.50 3.65 -9.42
CA LYS A 234 13.46 2.61 -9.29
C LYS A 234 12.11 3.12 -9.81
N MET A 235 11.74 4.36 -9.47
CA MET A 235 10.48 4.96 -9.89
C MET A 235 10.45 5.22 -11.41
N ALA A 236 11.55 5.74 -11.96
CA ALA A 236 11.66 5.98 -13.40
C ALA A 236 11.50 4.66 -14.19
N ILE A 237 12.17 3.58 -13.76
CA ILE A 237 12.05 2.24 -14.37
C ILE A 237 10.61 1.73 -14.30
N MET A 238 9.97 1.79 -13.13
CA MET A 238 8.58 1.35 -12.95
C MET A 238 7.61 2.16 -13.82
N SER A 239 7.81 3.48 -13.90
CA SER A 239 7.00 4.38 -14.73
C SER A 239 7.15 4.08 -16.22
N THR A 240 8.37 3.83 -16.69
CA THR A 240 8.64 3.43 -18.08
C THR A 240 7.96 2.10 -18.40
N GLY A 241 8.12 1.08 -17.55
CA GLY A 241 7.49 -0.22 -17.73
C GLY A 241 5.95 -0.16 -17.75
N LEU A 242 5.34 0.74 -16.97
CA LEU A 242 3.89 0.96 -17.01
C LEU A 242 3.45 1.51 -18.38
N ILE A 243 4.20 2.45 -18.96
CA ILE A 243 3.90 3.02 -20.28
C ILE A 243 4.06 1.97 -21.37
N GLU A 244 5.15 1.21 -21.36
CA GLU A 244 5.38 0.11 -22.30
C GLU A 244 4.22 -0.89 -22.27
N HIS A 245 3.79 -1.31 -21.07
CA HIS A 245 2.64 -2.19 -20.91
C HIS A 245 1.34 -1.62 -21.52
N ILE A 246 1.07 -0.32 -21.32
CA ILE A 246 -0.11 0.35 -21.90
C ILE A 246 -0.03 0.33 -23.43
N LEU A 247 1.10 0.67 -24.01
CA LEU A 247 1.30 0.74 -25.45
C LEU A 247 1.17 -0.64 -26.10
N GLU A 248 1.77 -1.68 -25.50
CA GLU A 248 1.62 -3.06 -25.97
C GLU A 248 0.15 -3.53 -25.98
N ASN A 249 -0.61 -3.22 -24.92
CA ASN A 249 -2.01 -3.60 -24.85
C ASN A 249 -2.87 -2.84 -25.88
N LYS A 250 -2.57 -1.56 -26.16
CA LYS A 250 -3.22 -0.82 -27.23
C LYS A 250 -2.98 -1.43 -28.60
N GLN A 251 -1.74 -1.82 -28.90
CA GLN A 251 -1.40 -2.48 -30.16
C GLN A 251 -2.13 -3.82 -30.33
N LYS A 252 -2.19 -4.64 -29.28
CA LYS A 252 -2.93 -5.92 -29.31
C LYS A 252 -4.42 -5.73 -29.58
N ASN A 253 -5.04 -4.69 -29.00
CA ASN A 253 -6.46 -4.39 -29.20
C ASN A 253 -6.79 -3.81 -30.59
N GLN A 254 -5.81 -3.20 -31.29
CA GLN A 254 -5.99 -2.70 -32.66
C GLN A 254 -5.86 -3.81 -33.72
N LEU A 255 -5.30 -4.96 -33.36
CA LEU A 255 -5.09 -6.11 -34.25
C LEU A 255 -6.24 -7.15 -34.15
N GLN A 256 -7.17 -6.98 -33.23
CA GLN A 256 -8.40 -7.77 -33.08
C GLN A 256 -9.61 -7.06 -33.67
#